data_7dfa100aa961d4273ec0febde76d6800
#
_entry.id   7dfa100aa961d4273ec0febde76d6800
#
_cell.length_a   1.000
_cell.length_b   1.000
_cell.length_c   1.000
_cell.angle_alpha   90.00
_cell.angle_beta   90.00
_cell.angle_gamma   90.00
#
_symmetry.space_group_name_H-M   'P 1'
#
loop_
_entity.id
_entity.type
_entity.pdbx_description
1 polymer ?
#
loop_
_entity_poly.entity_id
_entity_poly.type
_entity_poly.pdbx_seq_one_letter_code
_entity_poly.pdbx_strand_id
1 'polypeptide(L)'
;MKILFIVVISIILLISIFSFYITRDGKIVTPMGEGTITLDSGTYENFPLPDYAAKMISADYKSYFVEVEPGIKVHILEVGQGLPVFLMHGNPTSGFLYRKIADKLPLDKVRVIMPTSIGLGFSSKIPASQHTLDNHIRWIN
;
A
#
# COMPACT_ATOMS: atom_id res chain seq x y z
N MET A 1 -24.92 -47.20 -9.80
CA MET A 1 -25.61 -46.17 -8.99
C MET A 1 -24.81 -45.64 -7.83
N LYS A 2 -24.22 -46.50 -6.94
CA LYS A 2 -23.42 -46.04 -5.77
C LYS A 2 -22.16 -45.26 -6.13
N ILE A 3 -21.41 -45.67 -7.17
CA ILE A 3 -20.17 -44.99 -7.60
C ILE A 3 -20.46 -43.60 -8.13
N LEU A 4 -21.51 -43.43 -8.96
CA LEU A 4 -21.90 -42.12 -9.48
C LEU A 4 -22.29 -41.16 -8.35
N PHE A 5 -22.99 -41.65 -7.33
CA PHE A 5 -23.37 -40.87 -6.16
C PHE A 5 -22.16 -40.39 -5.36
N ILE A 6 -21.15 -41.27 -5.16
CA ILE A 6 -19.91 -40.89 -4.47
C ILE A 6 -19.14 -39.83 -5.27
N VAL A 7 -19.03 -39.97 -6.58
CA VAL A 7 -18.34 -39.01 -7.44
C VAL A 7 -19.01 -37.63 -7.38
N VAL A 8 -20.36 -37.60 -7.45
CA VAL A 8 -21.11 -36.32 -7.37
C VAL A 8 -20.88 -35.62 -6.01
N ILE A 9 -20.96 -36.37 -4.91
CA ILE A 9 -20.69 -35.81 -3.56
C ILE A 9 -19.26 -35.25 -3.47
N SER A 10 -18.29 -35.98 -3.99
CA SER A 10 -16.88 -35.53 -3.95
C SER A 10 -16.67 -34.24 -4.74
N ILE A 11 -17.33 -34.09 -5.90
CA ILE A 11 -17.27 -32.87 -6.72
C ILE A 11 -17.93 -31.69 -5.96
N ILE A 12 -19.10 -31.90 -5.36
CA ILE A 12 -19.78 -30.86 -4.57
C ILE A 12 -18.91 -30.42 -3.39
N LEU A 13 -18.28 -31.36 -2.70
CA LEU A 13 -17.39 -31.04 -1.58
C LEU A 13 -16.16 -30.24 -2.01
N LEU A 14 -15.53 -30.59 -3.13
CA LEU A 14 -14.41 -29.87 -3.70
C LEU A 14 -14.82 -28.45 -4.11
N ILE A 15 -15.97 -28.29 -4.76
CA ILE A 15 -16.50 -26.97 -5.14
C ILE A 15 -16.77 -26.13 -3.88
N SER A 16 -17.33 -26.72 -2.83
CA SER A 16 -17.63 -26.02 -1.57
C SER A 16 -16.34 -25.59 -0.85
N ILE A 17 -15.33 -26.45 -0.80
CA ILE A 17 -14.01 -26.13 -0.22
C ILE A 17 -13.36 -25.01 -1.04
N PHE A 18 -13.37 -25.12 -2.36
CA PHE A 18 -12.81 -24.11 -3.26
C PHE A 18 -13.51 -22.76 -3.13
N SER A 19 -14.85 -22.77 -3.08
CA SER A 19 -15.66 -21.57 -2.83
C SER A 19 -15.33 -20.94 -1.46
N PHE A 20 -15.20 -21.75 -0.41
CA PHE A 20 -14.82 -21.28 0.92
C PHE A 20 -13.42 -20.61 0.92
N TYR A 21 -12.45 -21.20 0.21
CA TYR A 21 -11.11 -20.60 0.09
C TYR A 21 -11.11 -19.29 -0.68
N ILE A 22 -11.89 -19.18 -1.75
CA ILE A 22 -11.99 -17.95 -2.57
C ILE A 22 -12.74 -16.86 -1.85
N THR A 23 -13.80 -17.20 -1.09
CA THR A 23 -14.63 -16.22 -0.39
C THR A 23 -14.12 -15.83 0.99
N ARG A 24 -13.05 -16.51 1.47
CA ARG A 24 -12.47 -16.18 2.78
C ARG A 24 -11.75 -14.85 2.69
N ASP A 25 -12.34 -13.83 3.29
CA ASP A 25 -11.70 -12.53 3.47
C ASP A 25 -10.38 -12.68 4.24
N GLY A 26 -9.34 -12.07 3.71
CA GLY A 26 -8.03 -12.02 4.36
C GLY A 26 -8.07 -11.18 5.65
N LYS A 27 -6.99 -11.24 6.42
CA LYS A 27 -6.80 -10.34 7.56
C LYS A 27 -6.08 -9.08 7.10
N ILE A 28 -6.27 -7.98 7.83
CA ILE A 28 -5.43 -6.79 7.68
C ILE A 28 -3.99 -7.18 8.03
N VAL A 29 -3.06 -6.84 7.15
CA VAL A 29 -1.62 -6.97 7.39
C VAL A 29 -1.03 -5.57 7.41
N THR A 30 -0.66 -5.13 8.61
CA THR A 30 -0.07 -3.81 8.84
C THR A 30 1.45 -3.91 8.73
N PRO A 31 2.10 -3.12 7.87
CA PRO A 31 3.55 -3.08 7.81
C PRO A 31 4.12 -2.41 9.06
N MET A 32 5.36 -2.75 9.42
CA MET A 32 6.10 -2.12 10.50
C MET A 32 7.29 -1.36 9.94
N GLY A 33 7.50 -0.17 10.46
CA GLY A 33 8.71 0.63 10.23
C GLY A 33 9.75 0.43 11.34
N GLU A 34 10.80 1.22 11.28
CA GLU A 34 11.91 1.20 12.23
C GLU A 34 12.17 2.62 12.76
N GLY A 35 11.81 2.85 14.02
CA GLY A 35 11.97 4.16 14.66
C GLY A 35 11.04 5.23 14.09
N THR A 36 11.43 6.49 14.26
CA THR A 36 10.63 7.65 13.86
C THR A 36 11.42 8.61 12.99
N ILE A 37 10.72 9.34 12.12
CA ILE A 37 11.25 10.45 11.35
C ILE A 37 10.44 11.71 11.68
N THR A 38 11.12 12.82 11.96
CA THR A 38 10.47 14.12 12.18
C THR A 38 10.65 14.98 10.95
N LEU A 39 9.54 15.44 10.39
CA LEU A 39 9.43 16.34 9.25
C LEU A 39 8.70 17.62 9.70
N ASP A 40 8.70 18.66 8.88
CA ASP A 40 7.96 19.90 9.18
C ASP A 40 6.45 19.66 9.37
N SER A 41 5.92 18.61 8.74
CA SER A 41 4.51 18.20 8.83
C SER A 41 4.18 17.36 10.07
N GLY A 42 5.18 16.87 10.82
CA GLY A 42 4.96 16.03 12.01
C GLY A 42 5.99 14.93 12.20
N THR A 43 5.74 14.09 13.19
CA THR A 43 6.58 12.90 13.47
C THR A 43 5.84 11.64 13.02
N TYR A 44 6.52 10.82 12.24
CA TYR A 44 5.98 9.64 11.59
C TYR A 44 6.83 8.41 11.86
N GLU A 45 6.27 7.22 11.66
CA GLU A 45 7.01 5.97 11.70
C GLU A 45 7.92 5.85 10.47
N ASN A 46 9.23 5.82 10.68
CA ASN A 46 10.20 5.70 9.60
C ASN A 46 10.13 4.29 8.96
N PHE A 47 10.25 4.22 7.63
CA PHE A 47 10.30 2.97 6.90
C PHE A 47 11.56 2.92 6.03
N PRO A 48 12.65 2.31 6.49
CA PRO A 48 13.81 2.08 5.66
C PRO A 48 13.44 1.25 4.44
N LEU A 49 13.64 1.82 3.24
CA LEU A 49 13.34 1.09 2.01
C LEU A 49 14.26 -0.12 1.88
N PRO A 50 13.77 -1.26 1.38
CA PRO A 50 14.64 -2.38 1.02
C PRO A 50 15.72 -1.93 0.03
N ASP A 51 16.91 -2.55 0.09
CA ASP A 51 18.10 -2.21 -0.69
C ASP A 51 17.82 -2.04 -2.19
N TYR A 52 16.98 -2.91 -2.76
CA TYR A 52 16.64 -2.85 -4.18
C TYR A 52 15.87 -1.58 -4.54
N ALA A 53 15.08 -1.02 -3.64
CA ALA A 53 14.32 0.20 -3.85
C ALA A 53 15.19 1.43 -3.49
N ALA A 54 15.93 1.38 -2.38
CA ALA A 54 16.80 2.46 -1.94
C ALA A 54 17.86 2.82 -3.00
N LYS A 55 18.42 1.83 -3.70
CA LYS A 55 19.40 2.05 -4.78
C LYS A 55 18.85 2.78 -6.01
N MET A 56 17.52 2.94 -6.12
CA MET A 56 16.86 3.53 -7.30
C MET A 56 16.49 5.01 -7.10
N ILE A 57 16.78 5.58 -5.94
CA ILE A 57 16.46 6.97 -5.57
C ILE A 57 17.64 7.60 -4.85
N SER A 58 17.65 8.94 -4.73
CA SER A 58 18.69 9.64 -3.94
C SER A 58 18.43 9.50 -2.44
N ALA A 59 19.47 9.81 -1.64
CA ALA A 59 19.39 9.80 -0.18
C ALA A 59 18.47 10.89 0.40
N ASP A 60 18.05 11.87 -0.42
CA ASP A 60 17.17 12.96 0.02
C ASP A 60 15.72 12.52 0.19
N TYR A 61 15.34 11.37 -0.41
CA TYR A 61 13.99 10.83 -0.24
C TYR A 61 13.75 10.38 1.20
N LYS A 62 12.58 10.74 1.69
CA LYS A 62 12.03 10.29 2.97
C LYS A 62 11.01 9.19 2.70
N SER A 63 11.06 8.13 3.48
CA SER A 63 10.16 7.00 3.37
C SER A 63 9.59 6.69 4.75
N TYR A 64 8.25 6.76 4.88
CA TYR A 64 7.60 6.67 6.18
C TYR A 64 6.14 6.20 6.05
N PHE A 65 5.53 5.86 7.18
CA PHE A 65 4.12 5.52 7.26
C PHE A 65 3.30 6.63 7.89
N VAL A 66 2.09 6.83 7.33
CA VAL A 66 1.01 7.58 7.95
C VAL A 66 -0.08 6.59 8.33
N GLU A 67 -0.43 6.51 9.61
CA GLU A 67 -1.57 5.71 10.06
C GLU A 67 -2.85 6.51 9.84
N VAL A 68 -3.71 6.01 8.94
CA VAL A 68 -4.95 6.67 8.53
C VAL A 68 -6.16 6.15 9.29
N GLU A 69 -6.09 4.93 9.79
CA GLU A 69 -7.02 4.30 10.73
C GLU A 69 -6.24 3.32 11.60
N PRO A 70 -6.74 2.92 12.79
CA PRO A 70 -6.06 1.96 13.63
C PRO A 70 -5.65 0.68 12.88
N GLY A 71 -4.34 0.44 12.75
CA GLY A 71 -3.76 -0.70 12.05
C GLY A 71 -3.74 -0.57 10.52
N ILE A 72 -4.15 0.56 9.95
CA ILE A 72 -4.10 0.82 8.49
C ILE A 72 -3.12 1.95 8.21
N LYS A 73 -1.99 1.62 7.57
CA LYS A 73 -0.90 2.54 7.28
C LYS A 73 -0.71 2.73 5.78
N VAL A 74 -0.60 3.98 5.36
CA VAL A 74 -0.20 4.40 4.01
C VAL A 74 1.30 4.62 4.00
N HIS A 75 2.00 3.99 3.07
CA HIS A 75 3.41 4.28 2.81
C HIS A 75 3.52 5.56 1.98
N ILE A 76 4.33 6.49 2.44
CA ILE A 76 4.64 7.74 1.77
C ILE A 76 6.11 7.74 1.36
N LEU A 77 6.35 8.09 0.10
CA LEU A 77 7.67 8.49 -0.37
C LEU A 77 7.65 10.00 -0.63
N GLU A 78 8.58 10.74 -0.04
CA GLU A 78 8.59 12.20 -0.09
C GLU A 78 9.98 12.73 -0.43
N VAL A 79 10.06 13.81 -1.22
CA VAL A 79 11.31 14.49 -1.55
C VAL A 79 11.07 15.97 -1.83
N GLY A 80 12.09 16.80 -1.54
CA GLY A 80 12.05 18.25 -1.76
C GLY A 80 11.41 19.02 -0.61
N GLN A 81 11.20 20.32 -0.82
CA GLN A 81 10.67 21.27 0.16
C GLN A 81 9.84 22.37 -0.52
N GLY A 82 9.00 23.07 0.23
CA GLY A 82 8.18 24.16 -0.28
C GLY A 82 6.75 23.74 -0.62
N LEU A 83 6.21 24.17 -1.76
CA LEU A 83 4.83 23.92 -2.14
C LEU A 83 4.55 22.41 -2.27
N PRO A 84 3.54 21.86 -1.57
CA PRO A 84 3.24 20.43 -1.66
C PRO A 84 2.65 20.08 -3.04
N VAL A 85 3.23 19.07 -3.66
CA VAL A 85 2.78 18.43 -4.91
C VAL A 85 2.47 16.98 -4.62
N PHE A 86 1.22 16.60 -4.80
CA PHE A 86 0.72 15.26 -4.49
C PHE A 86 0.62 14.43 -5.77
N LEU A 87 1.34 13.31 -5.85
CA LEU A 87 1.36 12.43 -7.01
C LEU A 87 0.72 11.08 -6.68
N MET A 88 -0.54 10.91 -7.11
CA MET A 88 -1.30 9.67 -6.93
C MET A 88 -1.10 8.70 -8.08
N HIS A 89 -0.72 7.48 -7.76
CA HIS A 89 -0.60 6.41 -8.75
C HIS A 89 -1.92 5.65 -8.94
N GLY A 90 -2.00 4.89 -10.05
CA GLY A 90 -3.09 3.95 -10.33
C GLY A 90 -2.75 2.51 -9.92
N ASN A 91 -3.77 1.64 -9.96
CA ASN A 91 -3.60 0.19 -9.75
C ASN A 91 -2.94 -0.44 -11.00
N PRO A 92 -1.96 -1.35 -10.86
CA PRO A 92 -1.44 -2.01 -9.65
C PRO A 92 -0.09 -1.49 -9.17
N THR A 93 0.20 -0.20 -9.28
CA THR A 93 1.52 0.38 -9.01
C THR A 93 1.71 0.85 -7.55
N SER A 94 2.62 1.78 -7.33
CA SER A 94 2.91 2.42 -6.03
C SER A 94 3.42 3.84 -6.25
N GLY A 95 3.53 4.64 -5.19
CA GLY A 95 4.12 5.98 -5.25
C GLY A 95 5.51 6.01 -5.88
N PHE A 96 6.25 4.91 -5.80
CA PHE A 96 7.57 4.73 -6.40
C PHE A 96 7.60 4.92 -7.93
N LEU A 97 6.45 4.80 -8.60
CA LEU A 97 6.28 5.06 -10.03
C LEU A 97 6.80 6.44 -10.43
N TYR A 98 6.55 7.44 -9.58
CA TYR A 98 6.82 8.85 -9.89
C TYR A 98 8.24 9.33 -9.57
N ARG A 99 9.13 8.48 -9.01
CA ARG A 99 10.48 8.88 -8.61
C ARG A 99 11.26 9.64 -9.68
N LYS A 100 11.19 9.17 -10.95
CA LYS A 100 11.89 9.83 -12.08
C LYS A 100 11.24 11.16 -12.49
N ILE A 101 9.96 11.34 -12.25
CA ILE A 101 9.27 12.61 -12.46
C ILE A 101 9.65 13.56 -11.33
N ALA A 102 9.59 13.09 -10.08
CA ALA A 102 9.98 13.88 -8.91
C ALA A 102 11.43 14.42 -9.04
N ASP A 103 12.38 13.59 -9.50
CA ASP A 103 13.78 14.00 -9.73
C ASP A 103 13.94 15.14 -10.77
N LYS A 104 12.91 15.44 -11.57
CA LYS A 104 12.92 16.51 -12.58
C LYS A 104 12.23 17.81 -12.11
N LEU A 105 11.60 17.77 -10.95
CA LEU A 105 10.93 18.94 -10.40
C LEU A 105 11.92 19.83 -9.64
N PRO A 106 11.63 21.14 -9.49
CA PRO A 106 12.46 22.04 -8.70
C PRO A 106 12.28 21.77 -7.20
N LEU A 107 13.02 20.77 -6.69
CA LEU A 107 12.90 20.25 -5.33
C LEU A 107 13.26 21.26 -4.22
N ASP A 108 13.87 22.39 -4.59
CA ASP A 108 14.08 23.56 -3.73
C ASP A 108 12.81 24.41 -3.53
N LYS A 109 11.78 24.21 -4.38
CA LYS A 109 10.53 24.97 -4.37
C LYS A 109 9.28 24.11 -4.16
N VAL A 110 9.36 22.82 -4.47
CA VAL A 110 8.24 21.90 -4.33
C VAL A 110 8.62 20.71 -3.45
N ARG A 111 7.68 20.34 -2.59
CA ARG A 111 7.70 19.11 -1.79
C ARG A 111 6.82 18.08 -2.45
N VAL A 112 7.41 17.06 -3.02
CA VAL A 112 6.71 16.02 -3.76
C VAL A 112 6.33 14.89 -2.82
N ILE A 113 5.04 14.62 -2.68
CA ILE A 113 4.45 13.61 -1.80
C ILE A 113 3.84 12.51 -2.67
N MET A 114 4.34 11.29 -2.53
CA MET A 114 3.99 10.14 -3.36
C MET A 114 3.45 9.01 -2.48
N PRO A 115 2.17 9.04 -2.11
CA PRO A 115 1.57 7.97 -1.34
C PRO A 115 1.43 6.69 -2.16
N THR A 116 1.44 5.56 -1.48
CA THR A 116 1.07 4.27 -2.04
C THR A 116 -0.31 3.88 -1.52
N SER A 117 -1.26 3.64 -2.40
CA SER A 117 -2.62 3.28 -2.03
C SER A 117 -2.66 2.03 -1.14
N ILE A 118 -3.60 1.99 -0.18
CA ILE A 118 -3.85 0.82 0.66
C ILE A 118 -4.10 -0.42 -0.22
N GLY A 119 -3.53 -1.54 0.19
CA GLY A 119 -3.54 -2.79 -0.57
C GLY A 119 -2.35 -2.98 -1.50
N LEU A 120 -1.60 -1.91 -1.83
CA LEU A 120 -0.50 -1.92 -2.79
C LEU A 120 0.86 -1.64 -2.14
N GLY A 121 1.93 -1.96 -2.86
CA GLY A 121 3.32 -1.69 -2.48
C GLY A 121 3.63 -2.00 -1.01
N PHE A 122 4.15 -1.02 -0.29
CA PHE A 122 4.50 -1.12 1.13
C PHE A 122 3.37 -0.69 2.09
N SER A 123 2.23 -0.22 1.60
CA SER A 123 1.06 0.10 2.44
C SER A 123 0.40 -1.15 3.00
N SER A 124 -0.43 -1.00 4.04
CA SER A 124 -1.22 -2.09 4.64
C SER A 124 -1.96 -2.89 3.59
N LYS A 125 -2.05 -4.20 3.78
CA LYS A 125 -2.91 -5.09 2.99
C LYS A 125 -4.22 -5.28 3.72
N ILE A 126 -5.31 -5.22 2.97
CA ILE A 126 -6.66 -5.30 3.50
C ILE A 126 -7.44 -6.41 2.82
N PRO A 127 -8.50 -6.93 3.45
CA PRO A 127 -9.43 -7.86 2.84
C PRO A 127 -10.04 -7.32 1.54
N ALA A 128 -10.37 -8.21 0.61
CA ALA A 128 -10.96 -7.84 -0.68
C ALA A 128 -12.28 -7.06 -0.50
N SER A 129 -13.08 -7.40 0.50
CA SER A 129 -14.34 -6.72 0.85
C SER A 129 -14.16 -5.25 1.26
N GLN A 130 -12.97 -4.86 1.71
CA GLN A 130 -12.67 -3.48 2.12
C GLN A 130 -12.13 -2.59 0.98
N HIS A 131 -11.84 -3.17 -0.19
CA HIS A 131 -11.42 -2.41 -1.37
C HIS A 131 -12.61 -1.70 -2.05
N THR A 132 -13.23 -0.77 -1.34
CA THR A 132 -14.31 0.07 -1.86
C THR A 132 -13.80 1.47 -2.20
N LEU A 133 -14.47 2.15 -3.13
CA LEU A 133 -14.12 3.53 -3.47
C LEU A 133 -14.21 4.45 -2.25
N ASP A 134 -15.25 4.30 -1.43
CA ASP A 134 -15.47 5.10 -0.21
C ASP A 134 -14.32 4.95 0.78
N ASN A 135 -13.84 3.72 1.01
CA ASN A 135 -12.69 3.48 1.88
C ASN A 135 -11.43 4.15 1.32
N HIS A 136 -11.15 3.98 0.02
CA HIS A 136 -9.98 4.59 -0.58
C HIS A 136 -10.03 6.12 -0.56
N ILE A 137 -11.20 6.75 -0.77
CA ILE A 137 -11.37 8.19 -0.62
C ILE A 137 -11.11 8.63 0.83
N ARG A 138 -11.65 7.91 1.81
CA ARG A 138 -11.48 8.24 3.24
C ARG A 138 -10.02 8.18 3.69
N TRP A 139 -9.24 7.23 3.16
CA TRP A 139 -7.82 7.08 3.53
C TRP A 139 -6.87 8.08 2.86
N ILE A 140 -7.35 8.86 1.90
CA ILE A 140 -6.57 9.88 1.18
C ILE A 140 -6.88 11.29 1.68
N ASN A 141 -8.07 11.51 2.24
CA ASN A 141 -8.49 12.78 2.84
C ASN A 141 -7.89 12.97 4.23
#